data_957ff7ad8e454cd7842a2aca185fc360
#
_entry.id   957ff7ad8e454cd7842a2aca185fc360
#
_cell.length_a   1.000
_cell.length_b   1.000
_cell.length_c   1.000
_cell.angle_alpha   90.00
_cell.angle_beta   90.00
_cell.angle_gamma   90.00
#
_symmetry.space_group_name_H-M   'P 1'
#
loop_
_entity.id
_entity.type
_entity.pdbx_description
1 polymer ?
#
loop_
_entity_poly.entity_id
_entity_poly.type
_entity_poly.pdbx_seq_one_letter_code
_entity_poly.pdbx_strand_id
1 'polypeptide(L)'
;MTEIVEHILSHREPDSKIFDHDGVESFFCDFPLGLKEWPMAAFSPEISVSYSQAYIEEGKFGFTNALNLSAKFKTKNSQYLISEKITYDGNIEIELNSVVREGQKTRQKENFIYEFIQKHYQLLKNLVNKTEVMPSDAYIKIHAHSGELEGVKTRGGYVWATYGFDFANPGELHVTRKAFQKYAKEHGLEILAKDLELFKYPCHFAAFRTNKKVDGQDVGKAFMMQYDWQGILSAELKKNSELFKYGWLYHKQGKSIAENGLSKSFRTMMKKYNQEQKQFNWLKKVFKAKKAFRR
;
A
#
# COMPACT_ATOMS: atom_id res chain seq x y z
N MET A 1 27.97 11.20 16.76
CA MET A 1 26.70 11.46 16.05
C MET A 1 26.78 10.79 14.67
N THR A 2 25.78 10.00 14.28
CA THR A 2 25.76 9.38 12.94
C THR A 2 25.31 10.42 11.90
N GLU A 3 25.74 10.25 10.61
CA GLU A 3 25.31 11.14 9.52
C GLU A 3 23.76 11.21 9.38
N ILE A 4 23.04 10.14 9.76
CA ILE A 4 21.58 10.09 9.74
C ILE A 4 21.00 11.04 10.80
N VAL A 5 21.55 11.03 12.01
CA VAL A 5 21.13 11.92 13.11
C VAL A 5 21.37 13.37 12.73
N GLU A 6 22.55 13.70 12.18
CA GLU A 6 22.86 15.04 11.69
C GLU A 6 21.89 15.49 10.59
N HIS A 7 21.53 14.59 9.68
CA HIS A 7 20.52 14.88 8.67
C HIS A 7 19.15 15.20 9.29
N ILE A 8 18.68 14.38 10.23
CA ILE A 8 17.38 14.59 10.91
C ILE A 8 17.39 15.92 11.66
N LEU A 9 18.45 16.22 12.40
CA LEU A 9 18.58 17.46 13.16
C LEU A 9 18.64 18.71 12.29
N SER A 10 19.41 18.66 11.20
CA SER A 10 19.57 19.80 10.27
C SER A 10 18.30 20.12 9.48
N HIS A 11 17.39 19.16 9.36
CA HIS A 11 16.10 19.30 8.67
C HIS A 11 14.90 19.37 9.64
N ARG A 12 15.16 19.63 10.94
CA ARG A 12 14.11 19.78 11.95
C ARG A 12 13.26 21.02 11.68
N GLU A 13 11.92 20.90 11.79
CA GLU A 13 11.02 22.06 11.76
C GLU A 13 11.21 22.94 13.01
N PRO A 14 11.20 24.28 12.88
CA PRO A 14 11.42 25.20 14.02
C PRO A 14 10.42 24.98 15.16
N ASP A 15 9.18 24.64 14.83
CA ASP A 15 8.07 24.46 15.78
C ASP A 15 7.87 23.00 16.22
N SER A 16 8.85 22.13 15.96
CA SER A 16 8.75 20.71 16.33
C SER A 16 8.68 20.55 17.86
N LYS A 17 7.58 19.93 18.33
CA LYS A 17 7.24 19.83 19.76
C LYS A 17 7.91 18.64 20.46
N ILE A 18 8.19 17.57 19.73
CA ILE A 18 8.72 16.32 20.28
C ILE A 18 9.97 15.95 19.51
N PHE A 19 11.12 16.17 20.13
CA PHE A 19 12.41 15.84 19.53
C PHE A 19 13.38 15.35 20.61
N ASP A 20 13.55 14.03 20.67
CA ASP A 20 14.46 13.37 21.61
C ASP A 20 15.81 13.12 20.91
N HIS A 21 16.74 14.06 21.11
CA HIS A 21 18.06 13.99 20.51
C HIS A 21 18.84 12.74 20.95
N ASP A 22 18.92 12.51 22.26
CA ASP A 22 19.76 11.46 22.83
C ASP A 22 19.22 10.06 22.50
N GLY A 23 17.90 9.90 22.55
CA GLY A 23 17.24 8.66 22.16
C GLY A 23 17.42 8.35 20.67
N VAL A 24 17.24 9.35 19.78
CA VAL A 24 17.46 9.19 18.34
C VAL A 24 18.91 8.83 18.04
N GLU A 25 19.88 9.48 18.69
CA GLU A 25 21.30 9.17 18.54
C GLU A 25 21.60 7.73 19.00
N SER A 26 21.09 7.34 20.17
CA SER A 26 21.24 5.99 20.70
C SER A 26 20.67 4.93 19.73
N PHE A 27 19.48 5.17 19.16
CA PHE A 27 18.87 4.25 18.18
C PHE A 27 19.75 4.03 16.96
N PHE A 28 20.37 5.08 16.43
CA PHE A 28 21.20 4.98 15.23
C PHE A 28 22.64 4.56 15.50
N CYS A 29 23.11 4.49 16.76
CA CYS A 29 24.46 4.00 17.07
C CYS A 29 24.66 2.55 16.60
N ASP A 30 23.63 1.70 16.78
CA ASP A 30 23.67 0.29 16.39
C ASP A 30 23.09 0.02 15.00
N PHE A 31 22.66 1.08 14.29
CA PHE A 31 22.04 0.95 12.99
C PHE A 31 23.10 0.73 11.90
N PRO A 32 23.11 -0.41 11.20
CA PRO A 32 24.24 -0.84 10.36
C PRO A 32 24.29 -0.15 8.97
N LEU A 33 23.57 0.97 8.79
CA LEU A 33 23.47 1.68 7.52
C LEU A 33 23.84 3.15 7.68
N GLY A 34 24.36 3.74 6.59
CA GLY A 34 24.70 5.15 6.52
C GLY A 34 23.61 6.01 5.86
N LEU A 35 23.83 7.33 5.81
CA LEU A 35 22.90 8.32 5.26
C LEU A 35 22.45 8.02 3.82
N LYS A 36 23.33 7.51 2.98
CA LYS A 36 23.01 7.18 1.57
C LYS A 36 21.96 6.09 1.43
N GLU A 37 21.83 5.24 2.44
CA GLU A 37 20.87 4.14 2.48
C GLU A 37 19.59 4.52 3.22
N TRP A 38 19.61 5.69 3.91
CA TRP A 38 18.46 6.21 4.63
C TRP A 38 17.37 6.70 3.65
N PRO A 39 16.15 6.12 3.68
CA PRO A 39 15.13 6.39 2.66
C PRO A 39 14.73 7.86 2.59
N MET A 40 14.69 8.52 3.72
CA MET A 40 14.25 9.92 3.81
C MET A 40 15.30 10.93 3.32
N ALA A 41 16.59 10.55 3.31
CA ALA A 41 17.68 11.39 2.80
C ALA A 41 17.94 11.20 1.31
N ALA A 42 17.47 10.10 0.73
CA ALA A 42 17.88 9.66 -0.62
C ALA A 42 16.95 10.13 -1.74
N PHE A 43 16.09 11.16 -1.50
CA PHE A 43 15.21 11.69 -2.54
C PHE A 43 15.95 12.63 -3.52
N SER A 44 15.30 12.86 -4.66
CA SER A 44 15.75 13.84 -5.64
C SER A 44 15.91 15.23 -4.98
N PRO A 45 16.88 16.07 -5.39
CA PRO A 45 17.05 17.43 -4.90
C PRO A 45 15.79 18.33 -5.01
N GLU A 46 14.84 17.93 -5.85
CA GLU A 46 13.55 18.63 -6.01
C GLU A 46 12.56 18.34 -4.88
N ILE A 47 12.87 17.36 -4.01
CA ILE A 47 12.01 16.96 -2.88
C ILE A 47 12.70 17.43 -1.60
N SER A 48 12.13 18.43 -0.95
CA SER A 48 12.59 18.83 0.38
C SER A 48 11.91 17.99 1.46
N VAL A 49 12.69 17.64 2.48
CA VAL A 49 12.20 16.94 3.67
C VAL A 49 12.38 17.85 4.88
N SER A 50 11.41 17.83 5.80
CA SER A 50 11.54 18.42 7.13
C SER A 50 10.90 17.51 8.16
N TYR A 51 11.50 17.42 9.35
CA TYR A 51 11.05 16.55 10.42
C TYR A 51 10.30 17.35 11.48
N SER A 52 9.05 16.97 11.73
CA SER A 52 8.22 17.58 12.76
C SER A 52 8.26 16.83 14.09
N GLN A 53 8.64 15.56 14.07
CA GLN A 53 8.81 14.73 15.26
C GLN A 53 9.93 13.70 15.04
N ALA A 54 10.73 13.46 16.08
CA ALA A 54 11.66 12.36 16.15
C ALA A 54 11.88 12.00 17.64
N TYR A 55 11.43 10.84 18.08
CA TYR A 55 11.58 10.40 19.46
C TYR A 55 11.57 8.88 19.58
N ILE A 56 12.12 8.39 20.68
CA ILE A 56 12.09 6.97 21.02
C ILE A 56 10.88 6.67 21.90
N GLU A 57 10.15 5.64 21.54
CA GLU A 57 9.15 5.01 22.37
C GLU A 57 9.75 3.75 22.99
N GLU A 58 9.88 3.75 24.32
CA GLU A 58 10.31 2.56 25.05
C GLU A 58 9.21 1.49 24.98
N GLY A 59 9.61 0.30 24.59
CA GLY A 59 8.69 -0.85 24.57
C GLY A 59 8.22 -1.22 25.97
N LYS A 60 7.04 -1.80 26.07
CA LYS A 60 6.57 -2.40 27.32
C LYS A 60 7.60 -3.42 27.79
N PHE A 61 8.13 -3.22 29.01
CA PHE A 61 9.19 -4.01 29.65
C PHE A 61 10.64 -3.66 29.26
N GLY A 62 10.90 -2.52 28.57
CA GLY A 62 12.25 -2.03 28.30
C GLY A 62 13.08 -2.83 27.28
N PHE A 63 12.45 -3.72 26.51
CA PHE A 63 13.17 -4.60 25.58
C PHE A 63 13.15 -4.16 24.13
N THR A 64 12.28 -3.21 23.76
CA THR A 64 12.13 -2.82 22.37
C THR A 64 12.04 -1.30 22.26
N ASN A 65 13.07 -0.68 21.71
CA ASN A 65 13.03 0.74 21.40
C ASN A 65 12.52 0.94 19.97
N ALA A 66 11.55 1.80 19.80
CA ALA A 66 11.03 2.15 18.50
C ALA A 66 11.24 3.63 18.21
N LEU A 67 11.86 3.93 17.08
CA LEU A 67 12.00 5.29 16.59
C LEU A 67 10.69 5.72 15.91
N ASN A 68 10.07 6.77 16.46
CA ASN A 68 8.92 7.41 15.83
C ASN A 68 9.38 8.66 15.08
N LEU A 69 9.08 8.70 13.79
CA LEU A 69 9.39 9.82 12.91
C LEU A 69 8.12 10.36 12.27
N SER A 70 8.00 11.69 12.26
CA SER A 70 7.02 12.37 11.42
C SER A 70 7.73 13.38 10.55
N ALA A 71 7.58 13.25 9.24
CA ALA A 71 8.25 14.08 8.27
C ALA A 71 7.28 14.64 7.23
N LYS A 72 7.59 15.86 6.79
CA LYS A 72 6.92 16.57 5.73
C LYS A 72 7.81 16.54 4.47
N PHE A 73 7.27 16.01 3.40
CA PHE A 73 7.92 16.00 2.09
C PHE A 73 7.21 16.96 1.17
N LYS A 74 7.94 17.96 0.68
CA LYS A 74 7.42 18.92 -0.29
C LYS A 74 7.98 18.62 -1.66
N THR A 75 7.10 18.26 -2.58
CA THR A 75 7.39 18.09 -4.00
C THR A 75 7.00 19.36 -4.76
N LYS A 76 7.26 19.41 -6.07
CA LYS A 76 6.84 20.54 -6.93
C LYS A 76 5.33 20.83 -6.85
N ASN A 77 4.48 19.80 -6.67
CA ASN A 77 3.03 19.92 -6.86
C ASN A 77 2.22 19.54 -5.61
N SER A 78 2.85 18.95 -4.61
CA SER A 78 2.14 18.41 -3.44
C SER A 78 3.04 18.41 -2.21
N GLN A 79 2.41 18.34 -1.06
CA GLN A 79 3.06 18.07 0.20
C GLN A 79 2.53 16.76 0.77
N TYR A 80 3.40 15.96 1.35
CA TYR A 80 3.06 14.70 2.00
C TYR A 80 3.51 14.76 3.45
N LEU A 81 2.60 14.42 4.36
CA LEU A 81 2.90 14.19 5.77
C LEU A 81 2.95 12.68 5.98
N ILE A 82 4.07 12.19 6.47
CA ILE A 82 4.29 10.76 6.70
C ILE A 82 4.76 10.57 8.12
N SER A 83 4.06 9.71 8.85
CA SER A 83 4.48 9.25 10.16
C SER A 83 4.78 7.76 10.10
N GLU A 84 5.94 7.40 10.61
CA GLU A 84 6.40 6.02 10.67
C GLU A 84 6.97 5.67 12.04
N LYS A 85 6.91 4.40 12.36
CA LYS A 85 7.53 3.81 13.54
C LYS A 85 8.49 2.73 13.07
N ILE A 86 9.75 2.82 13.46
CA ILE A 86 10.80 1.88 13.07
C ILE A 86 11.25 1.12 14.30
N THR A 87 11.15 -0.20 14.25
CA THR A 87 11.63 -1.10 15.29
C THR A 87 12.80 -1.92 14.74
N TYR A 88 13.87 -2.03 15.53
CA TYR A 88 15.06 -2.80 15.18
C TYR A 88 15.56 -3.53 16.43
N ASP A 89 15.11 -4.77 16.64
CA ASP A 89 15.38 -5.58 17.85
C ASP A 89 15.35 -7.09 17.57
N GLY A 90 16.13 -7.56 16.63
CA GLY A 90 16.04 -8.95 16.14
C GLY A 90 14.98 -9.14 15.05
N ASN A 91 14.03 -8.21 14.94
CA ASN A 91 13.13 -8.00 13.81
C ASN A 91 13.33 -6.60 13.24
N ILE A 92 12.91 -6.39 12.03
CA ILE A 92 12.90 -5.06 11.39
C ILE A 92 11.46 -4.77 10.96
N GLU A 93 10.79 -3.91 11.70
CA GLU A 93 9.44 -3.46 11.36
C GLU A 93 9.46 -1.96 11.06
N ILE A 94 8.94 -1.57 9.90
CA ILE A 94 8.65 -0.18 9.56
C ILE A 94 7.14 -0.05 9.45
N GLU A 95 6.49 0.46 10.48
CA GLU A 95 5.05 0.69 10.48
C GLU A 95 4.75 2.10 9.95
N LEU A 96 4.04 2.18 8.83
CA LEU A 96 3.56 3.44 8.28
C LEU A 96 2.21 3.80 8.92
N ASN A 97 2.26 4.68 9.93
CA ASN A 97 1.09 5.06 10.72
C ASN A 97 0.15 5.98 9.95
N SER A 98 0.71 6.92 9.19
CA SER A 98 -0.07 7.81 8.34
C SER A 98 0.68 8.25 7.10
N VAL A 99 -0.07 8.40 6.00
CA VAL A 99 0.40 9.00 4.76
C VAL A 99 -0.69 9.94 4.26
N VAL A 100 -0.53 11.22 4.53
CA VAL A 100 -1.49 12.26 4.16
C VAL A 100 -0.91 13.11 3.05
N ARG A 101 -1.67 13.30 1.98
CA ARG A 101 -1.33 14.22 0.89
C ARG A 101 -2.10 15.52 1.03
N GLU A 102 -1.38 16.62 1.10
CA GLU A 102 -1.93 17.97 1.07
C GLU A 102 -1.68 18.63 -0.30
N GLY A 103 -2.57 19.55 -0.69
CA GLY A 103 -2.43 20.34 -1.92
C GLY A 103 -3.39 19.95 -3.03
N GLN A 104 -3.30 20.68 -4.16
CA GLN A 104 -4.20 20.50 -5.29
C GLN A 104 -3.97 19.15 -5.98
N LYS A 105 -5.07 18.48 -6.36
CA LYS A 105 -5.03 17.28 -7.19
C LYS A 105 -4.59 17.67 -8.61
N THR A 106 -3.29 17.66 -8.85
CA THR A 106 -2.78 17.81 -10.22
C THR A 106 -3.06 16.53 -11.02
N ARG A 107 -3.33 16.66 -12.31
CA ARG A 107 -3.49 15.52 -13.23
C ARG A 107 -2.17 14.75 -13.43
N GLN A 108 -1.02 15.35 -13.12
CA GLN A 108 0.27 14.68 -13.18
C GLN A 108 0.36 13.65 -12.07
N LYS A 109 0.60 12.40 -12.44
CA LYS A 109 0.87 11.31 -11.50
C LYS A 109 2.22 11.58 -10.85
N GLU A 110 2.19 12.08 -9.63
CA GLU A 110 3.37 12.00 -8.79
C GLU A 110 3.53 10.57 -8.31
N ASN A 111 4.68 9.99 -8.60
CA ASN A 111 5.01 8.64 -8.14
C ASN A 111 5.72 8.68 -6.77
N PHE A 112 5.62 9.80 -6.02
CA PHE A 112 6.36 10.01 -4.78
C PHE A 112 6.15 8.87 -3.77
N ILE A 113 4.90 8.50 -3.48
CA ILE A 113 4.62 7.42 -2.51
C ILE A 113 5.17 6.08 -3.00
N TYR A 114 5.10 5.81 -4.31
CA TYR A 114 5.71 4.60 -4.85
C TYR A 114 7.24 4.61 -4.67
N GLU A 115 7.89 5.71 -4.94
CA GLU A 115 9.34 5.88 -4.71
C GLU A 115 9.69 5.73 -3.23
N PHE A 116 8.90 6.34 -2.33
CA PHE A 116 9.03 6.21 -0.90
C PHE A 116 8.99 4.74 -0.46
N ILE A 117 7.98 3.99 -0.86
CA ILE A 117 7.86 2.56 -0.55
C ILE A 117 9.03 1.75 -1.13
N GLN A 118 9.47 2.05 -2.37
CA GLN A 118 10.59 1.34 -2.97
C GLN A 118 11.91 1.57 -2.22
N LYS A 119 12.14 2.80 -1.73
CA LYS A 119 13.31 3.11 -0.91
C LYS A 119 13.29 2.40 0.44
N HIS A 120 12.14 2.36 1.11
CA HIS A 120 11.95 1.60 2.35
C HIS A 120 12.11 0.09 2.14
N TYR A 121 11.61 -0.43 1.03
CA TYR A 121 11.84 -1.82 0.68
C TYR A 121 13.33 -2.13 0.42
N GLN A 122 14.05 -1.19 -0.21
CA GLN A 122 15.50 -1.34 -0.39
C GLN A 122 16.24 -1.24 0.94
N LEU A 123 15.82 -0.34 1.85
CA LEU A 123 16.35 -0.27 3.21
C LEU A 123 16.23 -1.63 3.92
N LEU A 124 15.03 -2.24 3.91
CA LEU A 124 14.83 -3.58 4.49
C LEU A 124 15.80 -4.61 3.92
N LYS A 125 15.98 -4.62 2.59
CA LYS A 125 16.92 -5.53 1.91
C LYS A 125 18.36 -5.31 2.37
N ASN A 126 18.77 -4.06 2.49
CA ASN A 126 20.11 -3.71 2.93
C ASN A 126 20.33 -4.13 4.39
N LEU A 127 19.36 -3.91 5.27
CA LEU A 127 19.42 -4.33 6.67
C LEU A 127 19.52 -5.84 6.79
N VAL A 128 18.66 -6.60 6.12
CA VAL A 128 18.71 -8.08 6.10
C VAL A 128 20.09 -8.59 5.62
N ASN A 129 20.68 -7.95 4.63
CA ASN A 129 22.00 -8.35 4.12
C ASN A 129 23.16 -8.01 5.07
N LYS A 130 22.99 -7.08 5.99
CA LYS A 130 24.03 -6.60 6.92
C LYS A 130 23.83 -7.09 8.36
N THR A 131 22.74 -7.78 8.63
CA THR A 131 22.36 -8.26 9.95
C THR A 131 22.01 -9.74 9.92
N GLU A 132 21.79 -10.35 11.08
CA GLU A 132 21.33 -11.73 11.20
C GLU A 132 19.80 -11.87 11.12
N VAL A 133 19.09 -10.76 10.89
CA VAL A 133 17.62 -10.77 10.79
C VAL A 133 17.19 -11.56 9.56
N MET A 134 16.24 -12.49 9.77
CA MET A 134 15.68 -13.27 8.67
C MET A 134 14.82 -12.37 7.74
N PRO A 135 14.83 -12.62 6.43
CA PRO A 135 14.01 -11.84 5.51
C PRO A 135 12.49 -11.88 5.81
N SER A 136 12.00 -12.94 6.46
CA SER A 136 10.62 -13.05 6.94
C SER A 136 10.29 -12.09 8.07
N ASP A 137 11.29 -11.72 8.87
CA ASP A 137 11.17 -10.91 10.08
C ASP A 137 11.51 -9.43 9.81
N ALA A 138 11.69 -9.09 8.53
CA ALA A 138 11.92 -7.75 8.03
C ALA A 138 10.79 -7.33 7.08
N TYR A 139 9.96 -6.34 7.47
CA TYR A 139 8.81 -5.92 6.68
C TYR A 139 8.39 -4.48 6.93
N ILE A 140 7.71 -3.91 5.94
CA ILE A 140 6.94 -2.68 6.07
C ILE A 140 5.50 -3.09 6.37
N LYS A 141 4.92 -2.50 7.42
CA LYS A 141 3.54 -2.74 7.84
C LYS A 141 2.67 -1.51 7.60
N ILE A 142 1.44 -1.74 7.21
CA ILE A 142 0.45 -0.70 7.01
C ILE A 142 -0.90 -1.10 7.61
N HIS A 143 -1.66 -0.10 8.02
CA HIS A 143 -3.09 -0.22 8.19
C HIS A 143 -3.78 0.49 7.01
N ALA A 144 -4.30 -0.30 6.10
CA ALA A 144 -4.99 0.19 4.90
C ALA A 144 -6.42 0.64 5.26
N HIS A 145 -6.53 1.82 5.86
CA HIS A 145 -7.82 2.37 6.25
C HIS A 145 -8.57 2.96 5.05
N SER A 146 -9.84 2.64 4.94
CA SER A 146 -10.75 3.08 3.89
C SER A 146 -11.99 3.74 4.52
N GLY A 147 -12.52 4.79 3.89
CA GLY A 147 -13.66 5.53 4.41
C GLY A 147 -13.34 6.99 4.69
N GLU A 148 -13.82 7.51 5.80
CA GLU A 148 -13.57 8.90 6.20
C GLU A 148 -12.87 8.92 7.56
N LEU A 149 -11.71 9.56 7.60
CA LEU A 149 -10.94 9.79 8.81
C LEU A 149 -10.79 11.31 8.97
N GLU A 150 -11.30 11.87 10.07
CA GLU A 150 -11.23 13.29 10.39
C GLU A 150 -11.71 14.21 9.24
N GLY A 151 -12.80 13.81 8.55
CA GLY A 151 -13.35 14.56 7.42
C GLY A 151 -12.62 14.34 6.09
N VAL A 152 -11.55 13.55 6.07
CA VAL A 152 -10.80 13.21 4.86
C VAL A 152 -11.19 11.83 4.35
N LYS A 153 -11.67 11.76 3.10
CA LYS A 153 -11.95 10.47 2.44
C LYS A 153 -10.66 9.74 2.14
N THR A 154 -10.44 8.63 2.83
CA THR A 154 -9.31 7.75 2.63
C THR A 154 -9.61 6.73 1.51
N ARG A 155 -8.57 6.24 0.86
CA ARG A 155 -8.65 5.21 -0.18
C ARG A 155 -7.58 4.15 0.04
N GLY A 156 -7.13 4.03 1.29
CA GLY A 156 -5.98 3.23 1.66
C GLY A 156 -6.09 1.78 1.21
N GLY A 157 -7.25 1.16 1.41
CA GLY A 157 -7.47 -0.23 1.03
C GLY A 157 -7.14 -0.51 -0.44
N TYR A 158 -7.60 0.34 -1.36
CA TYR A 158 -7.29 0.20 -2.78
C TYR A 158 -5.84 0.60 -3.12
N VAL A 159 -5.38 1.71 -2.56
CA VAL A 159 -4.06 2.28 -2.89
C VAL A 159 -2.96 1.29 -2.49
N TRP A 160 -2.95 0.83 -1.26
CA TRP A 160 -1.94 -0.10 -0.76
C TRP A 160 -1.94 -1.44 -1.49
N ALA A 161 -3.12 -1.95 -1.87
CA ALA A 161 -3.21 -3.15 -2.71
C ALA A 161 -2.51 -2.98 -4.08
N THR A 162 -2.42 -1.76 -4.61
CA THR A 162 -1.70 -1.47 -5.87
C THR A 162 -0.20 -1.28 -5.69
N TYR A 163 0.30 -1.13 -4.46
CA TYR A 163 1.74 -1.06 -4.16
C TYR A 163 2.40 -2.43 -3.93
N GLY A 164 1.62 -3.51 -3.91
CA GLY A 164 2.15 -4.85 -3.78
C GLY A 164 2.28 -5.32 -2.32
N PHE A 165 1.54 -4.72 -1.40
CA PHE A 165 1.39 -5.23 -0.03
C PHE A 165 0.56 -6.51 -0.03
N ASP A 166 0.98 -7.49 0.76
CA ASP A 166 0.22 -8.71 1.06
C ASP A 166 -0.60 -8.53 2.33
N PHE A 167 -1.53 -9.44 2.60
CA PHE A 167 -2.23 -9.50 3.88
C PHE A 167 -1.25 -9.82 5.01
N ALA A 168 -1.34 -9.08 6.11
CA ALA A 168 -0.49 -9.33 7.29
C ALA A 168 -0.80 -10.66 7.96
N ASN A 169 -2.03 -11.15 7.81
CA ASN A 169 -2.50 -12.39 8.42
C ASN A 169 -3.17 -13.29 7.37
N PRO A 170 -2.79 -14.58 7.24
CA PRO A 170 -3.45 -15.52 6.33
C PRO A 170 -4.95 -15.66 6.55
N GLY A 171 -5.43 -15.51 7.79
CA GLY A 171 -6.86 -15.52 8.11
C GLY A 171 -7.64 -14.36 7.48
N GLU A 172 -6.99 -13.22 7.27
CA GLU A 172 -7.58 -12.04 6.66
C GLU A 172 -7.96 -12.27 5.19
N LEU A 173 -7.18 -13.05 4.46
CA LEU A 173 -7.52 -13.44 3.09
C LEU A 173 -8.88 -14.17 3.02
N HIS A 174 -9.14 -15.08 3.98
CA HIS A 174 -10.41 -15.81 4.02
C HIS A 174 -11.59 -14.88 4.34
N VAL A 175 -11.43 -13.98 5.30
CA VAL A 175 -12.44 -12.98 5.65
C VAL A 175 -12.70 -12.04 4.45
N THR A 176 -11.64 -11.58 3.80
CA THR A 176 -11.74 -10.70 2.62
C THR A 176 -12.46 -11.36 1.46
N ARG A 177 -12.19 -12.66 1.18
CA ARG A 177 -12.90 -13.42 0.14
C ARG A 177 -14.40 -13.47 0.41
N LYS A 178 -14.81 -13.77 1.66
CA LYS A 178 -16.23 -13.80 2.05
C LYS A 178 -16.88 -12.42 1.93
N ALA A 179 -16.21 -11.38 2.43
CA ALA A 179 -16.69 -10.00 2.33
C ALA A 179 -16.86 -9.57 0.87
N PHE A 180 -15.88 -9.89 0.03
CA PHE A 180 -15.92 -9.58 -1.40
C PHE A 180 -17.03 -10.33 -2.13
N GLN A 181 -17.24 -11.61 -1.83
CA GLN A 181 -18.33 -12.40 -2.42
C GLN A 181 -19.70 -11.80 -2.08
N LYS A 182 -19.90 -11.44 -0.80
CA LYS A 182 -21.11 -10.78 -0.33
C LYS A 182 -21.33 -9.45 -1.06
N TYR A 183 -20.29 -8.60 -1.09
CA TYR A 183 -20.32 -7.31 -1.77
C TYR A 183 -20.66 -7.43 -3.26
N ALA A 184 -20.00 -8.36 -3.96
CA ALA A 184 -20.26 -8.60 -5.38
C ALA A 184 -21.71 -9.04 -5.63
N LYS A 185 -22.25 -9.92 -4.78
CA LYS A 185 -23.65 -10.40 -4.84
C LYS A 185 -24.65 -9.26 -4.63
N GLU A 186 -24.43 -8.41 -3.64
CA GLU A 186 -25.27 -7.22 -3.38
C GLU A 186 -25.31 -6.28 -4.59
N HIS A 187 -24.23 -6.23 -5.35
CA HIS A 187 -24.16 -5.47 -6.60
C HIS A 187 -24.51 -6.33 -7.84
N GLY A 188 -25.16 -7.49 -7.64
CA GLY A 188 -25.70 -8.35 -8.71
C GLY A 188 -24.61 -9.02 -9.57
N LEU A 189 -23.49 -9.37 -8.98
CA LEU A 189 -22.43 -10.18 -9.57
C LEU A 189 -22.20 -11.42 -8.70
N GLU A 190 -22.59 -12.59 -9.19
CA GLU A 190 -22.37 -13.85 -8.49
C GLU A 190 -21.00 -14.40 -8.85
N ILE A 191 -20.10 -14.49 -7.87
CA ILE A 191 -18.77 -15.07 -8.02
C ILE A 191 -18.79 -16.47 -7.44
N LEU A 192 -18.41 -17.45 -8.27
CA LEU A 192 -18.39 -18.86 -7.87
C LEU A 192 -17.30 -19.11 -6.81
N ALA A 193 -17.58 -20.00 -5.86
CA ALA A 193 -16.63 -20.33 -4.78
C ALA A 193 -15.26 -20.76 -5.32
N LYS A 194 -15.22 -21.61 -6.36
CA LYS A 194 -13.97 -22.03 -7.00
C LYS A 194 -13.17 -20.88 -7.62
N ASP A 195 -13.84 -19.84 -8.08
CA ASP A 195 -13.19 -18.67 -8.68
C ASP A 195 -12.63 -17.73 -7.61
N LEU A 196 -13.23 -17.72 -6.38
CA LEU A 196 -12.70 -16.99 -5.24
C LEU A 196 -11.34 -17.52 -4.76
N GLU A 197 -11.05 -18.80 -4.98
CA GLU A 197 -9.74 -19.37 -4.64
C GLU A 197 -8.58 -18.79 -5.45
N LEU A 198 -8.88 -18.13 -6.57
CA LEU A 198 -7.89 -17.41 -7.38
C LEU A 198 -7.51 -16.04 -6.80
N PHE A 199 -8.29 -15.52 -5.85
CA PHE A 199 -7.96 -14.28 -5.14
C PHE A 199 -7.01 -14.61 -3.99
N LYS A 200 -5.72 -14.45 -4.20
CA LYS A 200 -4.67 -14.81 -3.25
C LYS A 200 -4.08 -13.59 -2.52
N TYR A 201 -4.16 -12.42 -3.14
CA TYR A 201 -3.49 -11.21 -2.69
C TYR A 201 -4.43 -10.01 -2.75
N PRO A 202 -4.22 -8.94 -1.99
CA PRO A 202 -5.00 -7.71 -2.07
C PRO A 202 -5.08 -7.14 -3.50
N CYS A 203 -4.00 -7.26 -4.27
CA CYS A 203 -3.97 -6.81 -5.66
C CYS A 203 -4.95 -7.55 -6.57
N HIS A 204 -5.31 -8.80 -6.28
CA HIS A 204 -6.33 -9.55 -7.04
C HIS A 204 -7.71 -8.90 -6.87
N PHE A 205 -8.08 -8.51 -5.66
CA PHE A 205 -9.33 -7.78 -5.42
C PHE A 205 -9.29 -6.42 -6.10
N ALA A 206 -8.22 -5.65 -5.94
CA ALA A 206 -8.07 -4.34 -6.56
C ALA A 206 -8.07 -4.38 -8.10
N ALA A 207 -7.54 -5.45 -8.70
CA ALA A 207 -7.49 -5.65 -10.14
C ALA A 207 -8.79 -6.15 -10.74
N PHE A 208 -9.64 -6.83 -9.94
CA PHE A 208 -10.84 -7.49 -10.45
C PHE A 208 -11.80 -6.49 -11.08
N ARG A 209 -12.10 -6.73 -12.33
CA ARG A 209 -13.00 -5.89 -13.12
C ARG A 209 -13.92 -6.73 -13.99
N THR A 210 -15.13 -6.24 -14.16
CA THR A 210 -16.12 -6.75 -15.10
C THR A 210 -16.71 -5.55 -15.86
N ASN A 211 -17.59 -5.82 -16.80
CA ASN A 211 -18.35 -4.74 -17.46
C ASN A 211 -19.32 -4.05 -16.49
N LYS A 212 -19.56 -4.62 -15.32
CA LYS A 212 -20.39 -4.02 -14.28
C LYS A 212 -19.55 -3.04 -13.47
N LYS A 213 -20.13 -1.87 -13.23
CA LYS A 213 -19.54 -0.82 -12.40
C LYS A 213 -20.40 -0.61 -11.16
N VAL A 214 -19.74 -0.28 -10.06
CA VAL A 214 -20.34 0.20 -8.82
C VAL A 214 -19.88 1.64 -8.64
N ASP A 215 -20.80 2.58 -8.58
CA ASP A 215 -20.50 4.03 -8.50
C ASP A 215 -19.47 4.50 -9.55
N GLY A 216 -19.59 4.00 -10.77
CA GLY A 216 -18.66 4.30 -11.87
C GLY A 216 -17.29 3.62 -11.80
N GLN A 217 -17.01 2.85 -10.73
CA GLN A 217 -15.74 2.15 -10.53
C GLN A 217 -15.83 0.67 -10.91
N ASP A 218 -14.68 0.04 -11.18
CA ASP A 218 -14.59 -1.42 -11.25
C ASP A 218 -15.00 -2.05 -9.91
N VAL A 219 -15.73 -3.16 -9.91
CA VAL A 219 -16.26 -3.82 -8.71
C VAL A 219 -15.18 -4.06 -7.66
N GLY A 220 -14.03 -4.59 -8.06
CA GLY A 220 -12.92 -4.84 -7.14
C GLY A 220 -12.32 -3.56 -6.56
N LYS A 221 -12.17 -2.51 -7.39
CA LYS A 221 -11.72 -1.20 -6.92
C LYS A 221 -12.73 -0.60 -5.93
N ALA A 222 -14.02 -0.62 -6.26
CA ALA A 222 -15.07 -0.09 -5.39
C ALA A 222 -15.11 -0.81 -4.03
N PHE A 223 -14.94 -2.14 -4.04
CA PHE A 223 -14.80 -2.92 -2.81
C PHE A 223 -13.59 -2.50 -1.98
N MET A 224 -12.39 -2.51 -2.56
CA MET A 224 -11.15 -2.17 -1.85
C MET A 224 -11.10 -0.72 -1.36
N MET A 225 -11.86 0.19 -1.98
CA MET A 225 -11.95 1.59 -1.53
C MET A 225 -12.77 1.76 -0.24
N GLN A 226 -13.46 0.75 0.23
CA GLN A 226 -14.27 0.77 1.46
C GLN A 226 -13.93 -0.40 2.39
N TYR A 227 -12.88 -1.16 2.11
CA TYR A 227 -12.47 -2.31 2.89
C TYR A 227 -11.16 -2.03 3.62
N ASP A 228 -11.20 -2.13 4.94
CA ASP A 228 -10.03 -1.99 5.80
C ASP A 228 -9.31 -3.32 5.92
N TRP A 229 -7.98 -3.28 5.88
CA TRP A 229 -7.14 -4.45 6.02
C TRP A 229 -5.73 -4.08 6.51
N GLN A 230 -5.04 -5.04 7.09
CA GLN A 230 -3.64 -4.87 7.47
C GLN A 230 -2.73 -5.49 6.42
N GLY A 231 -1.68 -4.76 6.06
CA GLY A 231 -0.76 -5.17 5.01
C GLY A 231 0.68 -5.22 5.45
N ILE A 232 1.42 -6.14 4.84
CA ILE A 232 2.87 -6.23 4.97
C ILE A 232 3.54 -6.26 3.60
N LEU A 233 4.72 -5.66 3.53
CA LEU A 233 5.64 -5.80 2.40
C LEU A 233 6.95 -6.37 2.94
N SER A 234 7.08 -7.70 2.89
CA SER A 234 8.21 -8.44 3.44
C SER A 234 9.46 -8.31 2.56
N ALA A 235 10.62 -8.26 3.19
CA ALA A 235 11.91 -8.37 2.51
C ALA A 235 12.07 -9.71 1.76
N GLU A 236 11.32 -10.74 2.14
CA GLU A 236 11.29 -12.04 1.45
C GLU A 236 10.58 -12.01 0.09
N LEU A 237 9.82 -10.93 -0.21
CA LEU A 237 9.01 -10.84 -1.42
C LEU A 237 9.82 -11.09 -2.68
N LYS A 238 9.48 -12.16 -3.40
CA LYS A 238 10.17 -12.57 -4.62
C LYS A 238 9.79 -11.66 -5.79
N LYS A 239 10.79 -11.14 -6.52
CA LYS A 239 10.60 -10.29 -7.71
C LYS A 239 9.79 -10.94 -8.84
N ASN A 240 9.70 -12.27 -8.87
CA ASN A 240 8.91 -13.01 -9.86
C ASN A 240 7.48 -13.31 -9.40
N SER A 241 7.11 -12.98 -8.15
CA SER A 241 5.74 -13.19 -7.64
C SER A 241 4.72 -12.30 -8.36
N GLU A 242 3.47 -12.72 -8.40
CA GLU A 242 2.35 -11.93 -8.94
C GLU A 242 2.22 -10.59 -8.22
N LEU A 243 2.32 -10.62 -6.90
CA LEU A 243 2.21 -9.47 -6.03
C LEU A 243 3.22 -8.38 -6.39
N PHE A 244 4.51 -8.75 -6.48
CA PHE A 244 5.57 -7.82 -6.86
C PHE A 244 5.40 -7.30 -8.30
N LYS A 245 5.15 -8.21 -9.25
CA LYS A 245 4.98 -7.85 -10.67
C LYS A 245 3.81 -6.92 -10.89
N TYR A 246 2.66 -7.19 -10.28
CA TYR A 246 1.50 -6.32 -10.39
C TYR A 246 1.79 -4.93 -9.86
N GLY A 247 2.29 -4.82 -8.63
CA GLY A 247 2.60 -3.53 -8.00
C GLY A 247 3.63 -2.73 -8.81
N TRP A 248 4.70 -3.39 -9.24
CA TRP A 248 5.74 -2.77 -10.08
C TRP A 248 5.19 -2.21 -11.40
N LEU A 249 4.44 -3.02 -12.15
CA LEU A 249 3.90 -2.62 -13.45
C LEU A 249 2.81 -1.55 -13.31
N TYR A 250 2.01 -1.60 -12.24
CA TYR A 250 0.95 -0.63 -11.99
C TYR A 250 1.48 0.80 -11.91
N HIS A 251 2.54 1.00 -11.15
CA HIS A 251 3.12 2.34 -10.96
C HIS A 251 4.05 2.76 -12.07
N LYS A 252 4.74 1.82 -12.72
CA LYS A 252 5.65 2.11 -13.83
C LYS A 252 4.93 2.32 -15.17
N GLN A 253 3.97 1.48 -15.50
CA GLN A 253 3.40 1.37 -16.85
C GLN A 253 1.87 1.50 -16.89
N GLY A 254 1.23 1.54 -15.72
CA GLY A 254 -0.21 1.72 -15.58
C GLY A 254 -1.01 0.42 -15.45
N LYS A 255 -2.27 0.57 -15.02
CA LYS A 255 -3.16 -0.52 -14.63
C LYS A 255 -3.32 -1.61 -15.69
N SER A 256 -3.49 -1.23 -16.96
CA SER A 256 -3.75 -2.17 -18.05
C SER A 256 -2.59 -3.14 -18.28
N ILE A 257 -1.36 -2.68 -18.06
CA ILE A 257 -0.14 -3.49 -18.19
C ILE A 257 0.14 -4.27 -16.91
N ALA A 258 -0.18 -3.70 -15.75
CA ALA A 258 -0.04 -4.38 -14.46
C ALA A 258 -0.77 -5.72 -14.41
N GLU A 259 -1.89 -5.85 -15.10
CA GLU A 259 -2.64 -7.11 -15.17
C GLU A 259 -1.84 -8.25 -15.82
N ASN A 260 -0.80 -7.94 -16.58
CA ASN A 260 0.12 -8.96 -17.10
C ASN A 260 1.00 -9.58 -15.99
N GLY A 261 1.15 -8.89 -14.85
CA GLY A 261 1.79 -9.42 -13.65
C GLY A 261 0.97 -10.50 -12.93
N LEU A 262 -0.34 -10.55 -13.18
CA LEU A 262 -1.25 -11.54 -12.59
C LEU A 262 -1.16 -12.88 -13.31
N SER A 263 -1.49 -13.97 -12.62
CA SER A 263 -1.50 -15.32 -13.20
C SER A 263 -2.46 -15.45 -14.38
N LYS A 264 -2.13 -16.38 -15.28
CA LYS A 264 -2.97 -16.69 -16.45
C LYS A 264 -4.37 -17.13 -16.01
N SER A 265 -4.48 -17.93 -14.94
CA SER A 265 -5.75 -18.42 -14.42
C SER A 265 -6.64 -17.26 -13.92
N PHE A 266 -6.08 -16.33 -13.15
CA PHE A 266 -6.82 -15.15 -12.68
C PHE A 266 -7.29 -14.27 -13.85
N ARG A 267 -6.42 -14.00 -14.81
CA ARG A 267 -6.79 -13.23 -16.01
C ARG A 267 -7.87 -13.92 -16.86
N THR A 268 -7.83 -15.24 -16.97
CA THR A 268 -8.85 -16.03 -17.69
C THR A 268 -10.19 -15.94 -16.97
N MET A 269 -10.20 -16.06 -15.65
CA MET A 269 -11.40 -15.90 -14.83
C MET A 269 -12.01 -14.50 -15.02
N MET A 270 -11.24 -13.44 -14.96
CA MET A 270 -11.73 -12.08 -15.22
C MET A 270 -12.36 -11.93 -16.61
N LYS A 271 -11.73 -12.51 -17.64
CA LYS A 271 -12.29 -12.48 -19.01
C LYS A 271 -13.65 -13.21 -19.10
N LYS A 272 -13.79 -14.34 -18.41
CA LYS A 272 -15.05 -15.09 -18.32
C LYS A 272 -16.17 -14.21 -17.75
N TYR A 273 -15.97 -13.58 -16.60
CA TYR A 273 -16.97 -12.70 -16.01
C TYR A 273 -17.31 -11.48 -16.88
N ASN A 274 -16.37 -10.96 -17.63
CA ASN A 274 -16.62 -9.93 -18.63
C ASN A 274 -17.51 -10.39 -19.78
N GLN A 275 -17.32 -11.63 -20.27
CA GLN A 275 -18.11 -12.20 -21.37
C GLN A 275 -19.54 -12.53 -20.92
N GLU A 276 -19.70 -13.18 -19.79
CA GLU A 276 -21.02 -13.53 -19.22
C GLU A 276 -21.87 -12.27 -18.99
N GLN A 277 -21.28 -11.19 -18.47
CA GLN A 277 -21.98 -9.91 -18.31
C GLN A 277 -22.38 -9.27 -19.63
N LYS A 278 -21.58 -9.41 -20.68
CA LYS A 278 -21.95 -8.92 -22.05
C LYS A 278 -23.16 -9.68 -22.59
N GLN A 279 -23.15 -11.00 -22.47
CA GLN A 279 -24.26 -11.85 -22.92
C GLN A 279 -25.55 -11.53 -22.15
N PHE A 280 -25.46 -11.41 -20.84
CA PHE A 280 -26.60 -11.05 -20.00
C PHE A 280 -27.20 -9.69 -20.34
N ASN A 281 -26.36 -8.69 -20.56
CA ASN A 281 -26.82 -7.35 -20.98
C ASN A 281 -27.43 -7.35 -22.38
N TRP A 282 -26.93 -8.16 -23.29
CA TRP A 282 -27.51 -8.33 -24.62
C TRP A 282 -28.89 -8.98 -24.54
N LEU A 283 -29.05 -10.06 -23.77
CA LEU A 283 -30.34 -10.72 -23.53
C LEU A 283 -31.36 -9.74 -22.95
N LYS A 284 -31.01 -8.97 -21.94
CA LYS A 284 -31.89 -7.93 -21.37
C LYS A 284 -32.35 -6.92 -22.43
N LYS A 285 -31.47 -6.48 -23.33
CA LYS A 285 -31.84 -5.59 -24.45
C LYS A 285 -32.81 -6.24 -25.41
N VAL A 286 -32.59 -7.49 -25.78
CA VAL A 286 -33.47 -8.27 -26.66
C VAL A 286 -34.84 -8.46 -26.03
N PHE A 287 -34.91 -8.81 -24.75
CA PHE A 287 -36.22 -8.97 -24.04
C PHE A 287 -36.96 -7.64 -23.90
N LYS A 288 -36.26 -6.52 -23.63
CA LYS A 288 -36.89 -5.20 -23.63
C LYS A 288 -37.46 -4.80 -24.99
N ALA A 289 -36.70 -5.05 -26.07
CA ALA A 289 -37.15 -4.78 -27.43
C ALA A 289 -38.41 -5.61 -27.79
N LYS A 290 -38.41 -6.94 -27.48
CA LYS A 290 -39.56 -7.80 -27.70
C LYS A 290 -40.81 -7.36 -26.92
N LYS A 291 -40.62 -6.81 -25.70
CA LYS A 291 -41.75 -6.31 -24.89
C LYS A 291 -42.30 -4.99 -25.42
N ALA A 292 -41.47 -4.16 -26.07
CA ALA A 292 -41.90 -2.93 -26.72
C ALA A 292 -42.68 -3.18 -28.03
N PHE A 293 -42.33 -4.27 -28.77
CA PHE A 293 -43.05 -4.66 -30.00
C PHE A 293 -44.41 -5.35 -29.74
N ARG A 294 -44.71 -5.76 -28.51
CA ARG A 294 -45.98 -6.40 -28.12
C ARG A 294 -46.98 -5.43 -27.48
N ARG A 295 -46.66 -4.17 -27.41
CA ARG A 295 -47.58 -3.04 -27.06
C ARG A 295 -47.89 -2.22 -28.30
#